data_8f9e5c7b6a18376899da47de7b17c2ef
#
_entry.id   8f9e5c7b6a18376899da47de7b17c2ef
#
_cell.length_a   1.000
_cell.length_b   1.000
_cell.length_c   1.000
_cell.angle_alpha   90.00
_cell.angle_beta   90.00
_cell.angle_gamma   90.00
#
_symmetry.space_group_name_H-M   'P 1'
#
loop_
_entity.id
_entity.type
_entity.pdbx_description
1 polymer ?
#
loop_
_entity_poly.entity_id
_entity_poly.type
_entity_poly.pdbx_seq_one_letter_code
_entity_poly.pdbx_strand_id
1 'polypeptide(L)'
;STKVDVGFVDTRLTQMNITGQEILTADKVSLRINFVCNYRVTDYVKILTEIDDFAEQMHVAAQLALREYVGKHKLDEILENKDQMSEFVFAKLKSREKDLFVEITDAGVKDIILPGEIREIMNTVLVAEKRAQANVITRREEVASTRSLLNTAKLMDENQTLYKLKELEYVE
;
A
#
# COMPACT_ATOMS: atom_id res chain seq x y z
N SER A 1 12.05 -23.16 41.02
CA SER A 1 11.32 -22.19 41.82
C SER A 1 10.35 -21.39 40.95
N THR A 2 9.32 -20.88 41.57
CA THR A 2 8.31 -20.07 40.92
C THR A 2 8.90 -18.81 40.25
N LYS A 3 9.98 -18.28 40.75
CA LYS A 3 10.66 -17.11 40.17
C LYS A 3 11.26 -17.42 38.82
N VAL A 4 11.74 -18.63 38.59
CA VAL A 4 12.31 -19.02 37.30
C VAL A 4 11.21 -19.16 36.26
N ASP A 5 10.08 -19.73 36.62
CA ASP A 5 8.94 -19.89 35.72
C ASP A 5 8.36 -18.54 35.30
N VAL A 6 8.26 -17.60 36.23
CA VAL A 6 7.80 -16.25 35.97
C VAL A 6 8.75 -15.50 35.04
N GLY A 7 10.06 -15.80 35.10
CA GLY A 7 11.06 -15.18 34.23
C GLY A 7 10.90 -15.51 32.75
N PHE A 8 10.10 -16.52 32.38
CA PHE A 8 9.84 -16.84 30.98
C PHE A 8 8.87 -15.87 30.29
N VAL A 9 8.05 -15.16 31.05
CA VAL A 9 7.19 -14.13 30.49
C VAL A 9 7.99 -12.83 30.41
N ASP A 10 8.34 -12.44 29.21
CA ASP A 10 9.20 -11.29 28.95
C ASP A 10 8.37 -10.00 28.96
N THR A 11 8.80 -9.01 29.75
CA THR A 11 8.19 -7.67 29.78
C THR A 11 8.80 -6.71 28.77
N ARG A 12 9.79 -7.17 28.02
CA ARG A 12 10.40 -6.37 26.95
C ARG A 12 9.47 -6.29 25.76
N LEU A 13 9.77 -5.34 24.86
CA LEU A 13 9.06 -5.21 23.61
C LEU A 13 9.26 -6.48 22.77
N THR A 14 8.16 -7.12 22.41
CA THR A 14 8.16 -8.39 21.69
C THR A 14 7.39 -8.21 20.38
N GLN A 15 7.90 -8.80 19.31
CA GLN A 15 7.24 -8.82 18.03
C GLN A 15 6.46 -10.12 17.85
N MET A 16 5.20 -10.01 17.44
CA MET A 16 4.35 -11.13 17.09
C MET A 16 4.02 -11.08 15.61
N ASN A 17 4.28 -12.17 14.90
CA ASN A 17 3.88 -12.34 13.52
C ASN A 17 2.52 -13.02 13.47
N ILE A 18 1.55 -12.37 12.83
CA ILE A 18 0.20 -12.90 12.68
C ILE A 18 0.05 -13.34 11.22
N THR A 19 0.02 -14.66 11.04
CA THR A 19 -0.14 -15.25 9.72
C THR A 19 -1.59 -15.14 9.29
N GLY A 20 -1.80 -14.60 8.09
CA GLY A 20 -3.14 -14.43 7.57
C GLY A 20 -3.76 -15.72 7.07
N GLN A 21 -5.04 -15.88 7.35
CA GLN A 21 -5.88 -16.88 6.70
C GLN A 21 -6.45 -16.29 5.43
N GLU A 22 -7.01 -17.15 4.57
CA GLU A 22 -7.68 -16.73 3.36
C GLU A 22 -8.93 -15.91 3.69
N ILE A 23 -9.01 -14.69 3.15
CA ILE A 23 -10.10 -13.77 3.38
C ILE A 23 -10.62 -13.28 2.03
N LEU A 24 -11.95 -13.14 1.91
CA LEU A 24 -12.60 -12.59 0.71
C LEU A 24 -12.85 -11.10 0.88
N THR A 25 -12.48 -10.35 -0.16
CA THR A 25 -12.79 -8.92 -0.26
C THR A 25 -14.27 -8.68 -0.58
N ALA A 26 -14.69 -7.42 -0.58
CA ALA A 26 -16.06 -7.07 -0.96
C ALA A 26 -16.40 -7.49 -2.40
N ASP A 27 -15.42 -7.46 -3.29
CA ASP A 27 -15.54 -7.91 -4.69
C ASP A 27 -15.19 -9.39 -4.90
N LYS A 28 -15.17 -10.17 -3.80
CA LYS A 28 -15.02 -11.63 -3.81
C LYS A 28 -13.65 -12.13 -4.29
N VAL A 29 -12.62 -11.32 -4.13
CA VAL A 29 -11.24 -11.75 -4.38
C VAL A 29 -10.66 -12.34 -3.10
N SER A 30 -10.06 -13.52 -3.21
CA SER A 30 -9.38 -14.18 -2.10
C SER A 30 -7.98 -13.59 -1.91
N LEU A 31 -7.61 -13.31 -0.68
CA LEU A 31 -6.26 -12.85 -0.34
C LEU A 31 -5.85 -13.33 1.04
N ARG A 32 -4.55 -13.24 1.32
CA ARG A 32 -3.98 -13.48 2.64
C ARG A 32 -3.19 -12.25 3.07
N ILE A 33 -3.30 -11.88 4.33
CA ILE A 33 -2.59 -10.73 4.88
C ILE A 33 -1.75 -11.20 6.05
N ASN A 34 -0.45 -10.96 5.96
CA ASN A 34 0.46 -11.15 7.07
C ASN A 34 0.60 -9.83 7.82
N PHE A 35 0.44 -9.90 9.12
CA PHE A 35 0.41 -8.74 9.98
C PHE A 35 1.45 -8.90 11.09
N VAL A 36 2.05 -7.82 11.53
CA VAL A 36 2.98 -7.83 12.66
C VAL A 36 2.48 -6.87 13.72
N CYS A 37 2.65 -7.23 14.97
CA CYS A 37 2.42 -6.29 16.06
C CYS A 37 3.55 -6.37 17.07
N ASN A 38 3.90 -5.24 17.62
CA ASN A 38 4.86 -5.11 18.70
C ASN A 38 4.09 -4.83 19.98
N TYR A 39 4.35 -5.60 21.00
CA TYR A 39 3.65 -5.50 22.26
C TYR A 39 4.60 -5.67 23.44
N ARG A 40 4.16 -5.22 24.58
CA ARG A 40 4.83 -5.41 25.85
C ARG A 40 3.80 -5.91 26.85
N VAL A 41 4.18 -6.95 27.61
CA VAL A 41 3.32 -7.47 28.67
C VAL A 41 3.31 -6.48 29.83
N THR A 42 2.12 -6.07 30.25
CA THR A 42 1.96 -5.14 31.38
C THR A 42 1.75 -5.84 32.71
N ASP A 43 1.13 -7.03 32.69
CA ASP A 43 0.89 -7.82 33.88
C ASP A 43 1.02 -9.32 33.55
N TYR A 44 2.23 -9.83 33.67
CA TYR A 44 2.51 -11.22 33.31
C TYR A 44 1.85 -12.23 34.26
N VAL A 45 1.60 -11.85 35.50
CA VAL A 45 0.91 -12.72 36.45
C VAL A 45 -0.53 -12.98 36.01
N LYS A 46 -1.23 -11.93 35.59
CA LYS A 46 -2.59 -12.06 35.05
C LYS A 46 -2.64 -12.82 33.74
N ILE A 47 -1.65 -12.63 32.87
CA ILE A 47 -1.55 -13.44 31.64
C ILE A 47 -1.44 -14.93 31.96
N LEU A 48 -0.64 -15.29 32.96
CA LEU A 48 -0.46 -16.69 33.34
C LEU A 48 -1.67 -17.26 34.05
N THR A 49 -2.41 -16.45 34.80
CA THR A 49 -3.49 -16.93 35.66
C THR A 49 -4.90 -16.78 35.08
N GLU A 50 -5.13 -15.72 34.29
CA GLU A 50 -6.48 -15.37 33.83
C GLU A 50 -6.70 -15.61 32.34
N ILE A 51 -5.63 -15.72 31.55
CA ILE A 51 -5.74 -15.91 30.10
C ILE A 51 -5.19 -17.27 29.72
N ASP A 52 -6.01 -18.04 29.01
CA ASP A 52 -5.58 -19.27 28.37
C ASP A 52 -5.07 -18.92 26.95
N ASP A 53 -3.85 -19.36 26.62
CA ASP A 53 -3.18 -19.14 25.34
C ASP A 53 -3.29 -17.68 24.85
N PHE A 54 -2.58 -16.81 25.51
CA PHE A 54 -2.49 -15.38 25.21
C PHE A 54 -2.13 -15.10 23.72
N ALA A 55 -1.16 -15.84 23.18
CA ALA A 55 -0.74 -15.67 21.80
C ALA A 55 -1.87 -15.99 20.83
N GLU A 56 -2.59 -17.07 21.06
CA GLU A 56 -3.73 -17.44 20.21
C GLU A 56 -4.85 -16.40 20.29
N GLN A 57 -5.13 -15.86 21.46
CA GLN A 57 -6.14 -14.82 21.59
C GLN A 57 -5.76 -13.53 20.84
N MET A 58 -4.49 -13.15 20.86
CA MET A 58 -4.01 -12.03 20.07
C MET A 58 -4.12 -12.30 18.57
N HIS A 59 -3.75 -13.50 18.15
CA HIS A 59 -3.89 -13.91 16.74
C HIS A 59 -5.35 -13.83 16.28
N VAL A 60 -6.26 -14.38 17.05
CA VAL A 60 -7.69 -14.37 16.72
C VAL A 60 -8.22 -12.93 16.66
N ALA A 61 -7.86 -12.09 17.62
CA ALA A 61 -8.28 -10.70 17.64
C ALA A 61 -7.82 -9.94 16.38
N ALA A 62 -6.57 -10.13 15.99
CA ALA A 62 -6.03 -9.49 14.78
C ALA A 62 -6.67 -10.05 13.51
N GLN A 63 -6.86 -11.34 13.42
CA GLN A 63 -7.50 -11.99 12.27
C GLN A 63 -8.95 -11.53 12.09
N LEU A 64 -9.70 -11.42 13.19
CA LEU A 64 -11.08 -10.91 13.13
C LEU A 64 -11.13 -9.46 12.68
N ALA A 65 -10.20 -8.63 13.15
CA ALA A 65 -10.12 -7.24 12.73
C ALA A 65 -9.78 -7.11 11.23
N LEU A 66 -8.83 -7.90 10.75
CA LEU A 66 -8.47 -7.95 9.33
C LEU A 66 -9.64 -8.42 8.48
N ARG A 67 -10.32 -9.46 8.90
CA ARG A 67 -11.49 -9.99 8.20
C ARG A 67 -12.62 -8.96 8.12
N GLU A 68 -12.86 -8.24 9.18
CA GLU A 68 -13.86 -7.18 9.21
C GLU A 68 -13.52 -6.06 8.21
N TYR A 69 -12.28 -5.61 8.18
CA TYR A 69 -11.85 -4.56 7.27
C TYR A 69 -11.88 -5.02 5.80
N VAL A 70 -11.28 -6.17 5.53
CA VAL A 70 -11.16 -6.71 4.17
C VAL A 70 -12.52 -7.01 3.56
N GLY A 71 -13.46 -7.54 4.35
CA GLY A 71 -14.80 -7.87 3.87
C GLY A 71 -15.63 -6.67 3.46
N LYS A 72 -15.27 -5.48 3.90
CA LYS A 72 -15.99 -4.23 3.60
C LYS A 72 -15.37 -3.42 2.45
N HIS A 73 -14.19 -3.79 1.98
CA HIS A 73 -13.45 -3.03 0.98
C HIS A 73 -13.16 -3.87 -0.25
N LYS A 74 -13.03 -3.21 -1.39
CA LYS A 74 -12.61 -3.85 -2.64
C LYS A 74 -11.10 -4.03 -2.66
N LEU A 75 -10.62 -4.95 -3.49
CA LEU A 75 -9.20 -5.25 -3.60
C LEU A 75 -8.35 -4.00 -3.87
N ASP A 76 -8.76 -3.16 -4.81
CA ASP A 76 -8.04 -1.94 -5.16
C ASP A 76 -7.92 -0.99 -3.96
N GLU A 77 -9.00 -0.83 -3.19
CA GLU A 77 -9.01 0.01 -1.99
C GLU A 77 -8.05 -0.53 -0.93
N ILE A 78 -8.01 -1.85 -0.76
CA ILE A 78 -7.12 -2.51 0.21
C ILE A 78 -5.66 -2.29 -0.18
N LEU A 79 -5.33 -2.45 -1.45
CA LEU A 79 -3.96 -2.29 -1.94
C LEU A 79 -3.48 -0.84 -1.90
N GLU A 80 -4.37 0.11 -2.13
CA GLU A 80 -4.04 1.54 -2.09
C GLU A 80 -3.94 2.09 -0.66
N ASN A 81 -4.73 1.55 0.26
CA ASN A 81 -4.89 2.08 1.62
C ASN A 81 -4.39 1.10 2.70
N LYS A 82 -3.19 0.56 2.53
CA LYS A 82 -2.59 -0.36 3.52
C LYS A 82 -2.45 0.28 4.89
N ASP A 83 -2.12 1.56 4.93
CA ASP A 83 -1.95 2.29 6.18
C ASP A 83 -3.26 2.42 6.94
N GLN A 84 -4.36 2.66 6.26
CA GLN A 84 -5.69 2.72 6.89
C GLN A 84 -6.09 1.37 7.47
N MET A 85 -5.79 0.28 6.77
CA MET A 85 -6.02 -1.06 7.28
C MET A 85 -5.19 -1.34 8.53
N SER A 86 -3.92 -0.95 8.51
CA SER A 86 -3.02 -1.09 9.65
C SER A 86 -3.55 -0.31 10.86
N GLU A 87 -4.00 0.91 10.67
CA GLU A 87 -4.58 1.74 11.71
C GLU A 87 -5.87 1.13 12.28
N PHE A 88 -6.71 0.59 11.43
CA PHE A 88 -7.96 -0.07 11.85
C PHE A 88 -7.67 -1.26 12.76
N VAL A 89 -6.77 -2.14 12.33
CA VAL A 89 -6.39 -3.33 13.10
C VAL A 89 -5.69 -2.93 14.39
N PHE A 90 -4.81 -1.95 14.33
CA PHE A 90 -4.13 -1.41 15.51
C PHE A 90 -5.13 -0.88 16.55
N ALA A 91 -6.12 -0.12 16.12
CA ALA A 91 -7.16 0.40 17.02
C ALA A 91 -7.97 -0.72 17.66
N LYS A 92 -8.30 -1.77 16.89
CA LYS A 92 -9.02 -2.94 17.43
C LYS A 92 -8.19 -3.70 18.45
N LEU A 93 -6.90 -3.89 18.18
CA LEU A 93 -5.98 -4.53 19.13
C LEU A 93 -5.80 -3.69 20.38
N LYS A 94 -5.67 -2.39 20.23
CA LYS A 94 -5.57 -1.47 21.37
C LYS A 94 -6.80 -1.53 22.27
N SER A 95 -7.97 -1.71 21.71
CA SER A 95 -9.20 -1.87 22.51
C SER A 95 -9.19 -3.12 23.40
N ARG A 96 -8.33 -4.09 23.08
CA ARG A 96 -8.19 -5.35 23.81
C ARG A 96 -7.02 -5.38 24.79
N GLU A 97 -6.25 -4.29 24.88
CA GLU A 97 -5.07 -4.21 25.76
C GLU A 97 -5.38 -4.57 27.23
N LYS A 98 -6.48 -4.06 27.73
CA LYS A 98 -6.89 -4.31 29.11
C LYS A 98 -7.25 -5.76 29.36
N ASP A 99 -7.89 -6.40 28.41
CA ASP A 99 -8.31 -7.78 28.52
C ASP A 99 -7.14 -8.75 28.36
N LEU A 100 -6.14 -8.37 27.60
CA LEU A 100 -4.98 -9.21 27.31
C LEU A 100 -3.75 -8.87 28.16
N PHE A 101 -3.83 -7.82 28.98
CA PHE A 101 -2.74 -7.37 29.84
C PHE A 101 -1.45 -7.07 29.09
N VAL A 102 -1.60 -6.40 27.97
CA VAL A 102 -0.48 -5.98 27.10
C VAL A 102 -0.64 -4.52 26.72
N GLU A 103 0.47 -3.92 26.35
CA GLU A 103 0.50 -2.62 25.68
C GLU A 103 0.97 -2.86 24.25
N ILE A 104 0.16 -2.47 23.29
CA ILE A 104 0.50 -2.60 21.87
C ILE A 104 1.10 -1.28 21.40
N THR A 105 2.38 -1.33 21.07
CA THR A 105 3.14 -0.12 20.72
C THR A 105 3.08 0.19 19.25
N ASP A 106 3.00 -0.85 18.40
CA ASP A 106 2.99 -0.72 16.96
C ASP A 106 2.34 -1.94 16.34
N ALA A 107 1.69 -1.75 15.21
CA ALA A 107 1.08 -2.83 14.46
C ALA A 107 0.92 -2.40 13.00
N GLY A 108 1.17 -3.32 12.09
CA GLY A 108 1.08 -3.01 10.68
C GLY A 108 1.02 -4.24 9.78
N VAL A 109 0.58 -4.00 8.56
CA VAL A 109 0.55 -5.01 7.50
C VAL A 109 1.97 -5.26 7.02
N LYS A 110 2.40 -6.51 7.08
CA LYS A 110 3.71 -6.93 6.59
C LYS A 110 3.67 -7.12 5.09
N ASP A 111 2.75 -7.94 4.62
CA ASP A 111 2.53 -8.18 3.19
C ASP A 111 1.11 -8.65 2.92
N ILE A 112 0.70 -8.54 1.66
CA ILE A 112 -0.57 -9.03 1.15
C ILE A 112 -0.28 -10.03 0.06
N ILE A 113 -0.76 -11.26 0.21
CA ILE A 113 -0.55 -12.36 -0.72
C ILE A 113 -1.82 -12.57 -1.53
N LEU A 114 -1.71 -12.44 -2.84
CA LEU A 114 -2.79 -12.65 -3.78
C LEU A 114 -2.65 -14.01 -4.46
N PRO A 115 -3.76 -14.65 -4.89
CA PRO A 115 -3.69 -15.82 -5.76
C PRO A 115 -2.88 -15.52 -7.02
N GLY A 116 -2.15 -16.52 -7.53
CA GLY A 116 -1.28 -16.34 -8.70
C GLY A 116 -2.02 -15.81 -9.91
N GLU A 117 -3.22 -16.28 -10.19
CA GLU A 117 -4.05 -15.84 -11.32
C GLU A 117 -4.41 -14.34 -11.19
N ILE A 118 -4.81 -13.91 -10.02
CA ILE A 118 -5.14 -12.49 -9.76
C ILE A 118 -3.90 -11.63 -9.88
N ARG A 119 -2.77 -12.11 -9.39
CA ARG A 119 -1.49 -11.39 -9.50
C ARG A 119 -1.09 -11.22 -10.96
N GLU A 120 -1.25 -12.24 -11.78
CA GLU A 120 -0.97 -12.16 -13.22
C GLU A 120 -1.87 -11.16 -13.93
N ILE A 121 -3.17 -11.18 -13.63
CA ILE A 121 -4.13 -10.23 -14.20
C ILE A 121 -3.75 -8.80 -13.81
N MET A 122 -3.44 -8.57 -12.55
CA MET A 122 -3.03 -7.25 -12.05
C MET A 122 -1.74 -6.76 -12.70
N ASN A 123 -0.76 -7.64 -12.87
CA ASN A 123 0.48 -7.31 -13.58
C ASN A 123 0.21 -6.93 -15.03
N THR A 124 -0.68 -7.66 -15.71
CA THR A 124 -1.08 -7.37 -17.08
C THR A 124 -1.73 -6.00 -17.18
N VAL A 125 -2.65 -5.69 -16.28
CA VAL A 125 -3.32 -4.38 -16.20
C VAL A 125 -2.30 -3.28 -15.93
N LEU A 126 -1.40 -3.49 -14.99
CA LEU A 126 -0.36 -2.50 -14.64
C LEU A 126 0.57 -2.23 -15.83
N VAL A 127 0.99 -3.26 -16.55
CA VAL A 127 1.82 -3.11 -17.75
C VAL A 127 1.07 -2.33 -18.82
N ALA A 128 -0.23 -2.64 -19.03
CA ALA A 128 -1.06 -1.93 -20.00
C ALA A 128 -1.22 -0.45 -19.63
N GLU A 129 -1.44 -0.14 -18.35
CA GLU A 129 -1.51 1.24 -17.87
C GLU A 129 -0.21 2.00 -18.08
N LYS A 130 0.93 1.36 -17.77
CA LYS A 130 2.25 1.95 -17.99
C LYS A 130 2.54 2.22 -19.46
N ARG A 131 2.16 1.31 -20.34
CA ARG A 131 2.28 1.51 -21.79
C ARG A 131 1.39 2.66 -22.26
N ALA A 132 0.16 2.74 -21.78
CA ALA A 132 -0.75 3.82 -22.11
C ALA A 132 -0.18 5.18 -21.67
N GLN A 133 0.38 5.28 -20.47
CA GLN A 133 1.04 6.48 -19.98
C GLN A 133 2.25 6.86 -20.84
N ALA A 134 3.08 5.89 -21.20
CA ALA A 134 4.23 6.12 -22.07
C ALA A 134 3.79 6.61 -23.45
N ASN A 135 2.75 6.03 -24.03
CA ASN A 135 2.20 6.45 -25.32
C ASN A 135 1.66 7.89 -25.27
N VAL A 136 1.00 8.26 -24.19
CA VAL A 136 0.52 9.65 -24.00
C VAL A 136 1.70 10.61 -23.97
N ILE A 137 2.76 10.30 -23.24
CA ILE A 137 3.98 11.13 -23.18
C ILE A 137 4.60 11.25 -24.56
N THR A 138 4.77 10.13 -25.28
CA THR A 138 5.33 10.12 -26.63
C THR A 138 4.52 10.97 -27.59
N ARG A 139 3.20 10.86 -27.55
CA ARG A 139 2.31 11.68 -28.38
C ARG A 139 2.43 13.17 -28.06
N ARG A 140 2.53 13.53 -26.80
CA ARG A 140 2.75 14.92 -26.38
C ARG A 140 4.06 15.46 -26.91
N GLU A 141 5.13 14.67 -26.85
CA GLU A 141 6.43 15.04 -27.39
C GLU A 141 6.39 15.19 -28.90
N GLU A 142 5.73 14.28 -29.62
CA GLU A 142 5.54 14.38 -31.05
C GLU A 142 4.76 15.63 -31.44
N VAL A 143 3.68 15.95 -30.76
CA VAL A 143 2.90 17.15 -30.98
C VAL A 143 3.75 18.40 -30.73
N ALA A 144 4.51 18.42 -29.63
CA ALA A 144 5.40 19.54 -29.33
C ALA A 144 6.49 19.73 -30.40
N SER A 145 7.09 18.63 -30.85
CA SER A 145 8.08 18.66 -31.94
C SER A 145 7.46 19.17 -33.25
N THR A 146 6.28 18.72 -33.60
CA THR A 146 5.56 19.17 -34.81
C THR A 146 5.27 20.65 -34.72
N ARG A 147 4.79 21.15 -33.58
CA ARG A 147 4.56 22.58 -33.37
C ARG A 147 5.84 23.40 -33.53
N SER A 148 6.92 22.91 -32.97
CA SER A 148 8.23 23.56 -33.06
C SER A 148 8.70 23.63 -34.49
N LEU A 149 8.55 22.56 -35.25
CA LEU A 149 8.90 22.56 -36.70
C LEU A 149 8.02 23.51 -37.49
N LEU A 150 6.72 23.56 -37.24
CA LEU A 150 5.80 24.47 -37.90
C LEU A 150 6.13 25.92 -37.57
N ASN A 151 6.46 26.23 -36.35
CA ASN A 151 6.87 27.55 -35.92
C ASN A 151 8.17 27.99 -36.62
N THR A 152 9.12 27.07 -36.69
CA THR A 152 10.39 27.34 -37.41
C THR A 152 10.15 27.58 -38.87
N ALA A 153 9.33 26.76 -39.53
CA ALA A 153 8.98 26.96 -40.94
C ALA A 153 8.30 28.30 -41.17
N LYS A 154 7.39 28.68 -40.28
CA LYS A 154 6.71 29.98 -40.35
C LYS A 154 7.70 31.13 -40.22
N LEU A 155 8.65 31.07 -39.31
CA LEU A 155 9.68 32.08 -39.14
C LEU A 155 10.58 32.18 -40.36
N MET A 156 10.92 31.05 -40.96
CA MET A 156 11.70 31.03 -42.19
C MET A 156 10.95 31.68 -43.35
N ASP A 157 9.67 31.44 -43.50
CA ASP A 157 8.82 32.07 -44.51
C ASP A 157 8.74 33.58 -44.28
N GLU A 158 8.55 34.01 -43.08
CA GLU A 158 8.54 35.41 -42.69
C GLU A 158 9.88 36.11 -43.03
N ASN A 159 10.99 35.46 -42.73
CA ASN A 159 12.31 35.95 -43.02
C ASN A 159 12.57 36.05 -44.55
N GLN A 160 12.12 35.05 -45.30
CA GLN A 160 12.23 35.08 -46.76
C GLN A 160 11.42 36.22 -47.35
N THR A 161 10.23 36.44 -46.84
CA THR A 161 9.39 37.54 -47.27
C THR A 161 10.04 38.87 -46.98
N LEU A 162 10.60 39.05 -45.79
CA LEU A 162 11.36 40.25 -45.43
C LEU A 162 12.58 40.47 -46.34
N TYR A 163 13.29 39.39 -46.64
CA TYR A 163 14.44 39.45 -47.53
C TYR A 163 14.06 39.89 -48.93
N LYS A 164 13.00 39.34 -49.46
CA LYS A 164 12.46 39.74 -50.78
C LYS A 164 12.03 41.22 -50.82
N LEU A 165 11.40 41.65 -49.74
CA LEU A 165 11.02 43.06 -49.62
C LEU A 165 12.22 43.99 -49.61
N LYS A 166 13.29 43.62 -48.94
CA LYS A 166 14.54 44.35 -48.92
C LYS A 166 15.22 44.36 -50.29
N GLU A 167 15.19 43.25 -51.04
CA GLU A 167 15.70 43.18 -52.39
C GLU A 167 14.95 44.13 -53.31
N LEU A 168 13.64 44.23 -53.21
CA LEU A 168 12.83 45.14 -54.00
C LEU A 168 13.18 46.60 -53.70
N GLU A 169 13.49 46.98 -52.50
CA GLU A 169 13.94 48.32 -52.13
C GLU A 169 15.29 48.67 -52.74
N TYR A 170 16.19 47.72 -52.89
CA TYR A 170 17.52 47.94 -53.44
C TYR A 170 17.50 47.99 -55.01
N VAL A 171 16.46 47.51 -55.65
CA VAL A 171 16.35 47.51 -57.11
C VAL A 171 15.89 48.88 -57.67
N GLU A 172 15.31 49.70 -56.83
CA GLU A 172 14.99 51.09 -57.22
C GLU A 172 16.30 51.89 -57.23
#